data_f46dc10b03eea56fe8efe953a4ff1e7d
#
_entry.id   f46dc10b03eea56fe8efe953a4ff1e7d
#
_cell.length_a   1.000
_cell.length_b   1.000
_cell.length_c   1.000
_cell.angle_alpha   90.00
_cell.angle_beta   90.00
_cell.angle_gamma   90.00
#
_symmetry.space_group_name_H-M   'P 1'
#
loop_
_entity.id
_entity.type
_entity.pdbx_description
1 polymer ?
#
loop_
_entity_poly.entity_id
_entity_poly.type
_entity_poly.pdbx_seq_one_letter_code
_entity_poly.pdbx_strand_id
1 'polypeptide(L)'
;GVALNPSTPISELDWIINDIDMVCLMAINPGIVGSTLIPSTYEKITCLKQYAEDNLNTDLIIEIDGGVTFNTAPKLIDYGADALVCGTGTIFRPNEDTISNKIKQLRECIKI
;
A
#
# COMPACT_ATOMS: atom_id res chain seq x y z
N GLY A 1 0.45 5.76 -13.46
CA GLY A 1 0.84 5.66 -12.05
C GLY A 1 2.32 5.83 -11.83
N VAL A 2 2.70 6.20 -10.64
CA VAL A 2 4.10 6.32 -10.22
C VAL A 2 4.32 5.57 -8.92
N ALA A 3 5.57 5.14 -8.70
CA ALA A 3 5.97 4.47 -7.47
C ALA A 3 6.96 5.34 -6.69
N LEU A 4 6.80 5.37 -5.37
CA LEU A 4 7.73 6.05 -4.47
C LEU A 4 8.39 5.02 -3.57
N ASN A 5 9.71 5.11 -3.44
CA ASN A 5 10.47 4.33 -2.47
C ASN A 5 10.21 4.83 -1.04
N PRO A 6 10.52 4.05 -0.01
CA PRO A 6 10.29 4.49 1.38
C PRO A 6 10.94 5.83 1.71
N SER A 7 12.12 6.11 1.17
CA SER A 7 12.87 7.35 1.42
C SER A 7 12.50 8.49 0.47
N THR A 8 11.68 8.24 -0.54
CA THR A 8 11.31 9.28 -1.53
C THR A 8 10.19 10.15 -0.96
N PRO A 9 10.39 11.47 -0.88
CA PRO A 9 9.38 12.38 -0.34
C PRO A 9 8.19 12.53 -1.28
N ILE A 10 7.01 12.78 -0.70
CA ILE A 10 5.77 13.03 -1.45
C ILE A 10 5.90 14.25 -2.35
N SER A 11 6.73 15.23 -1.98
CA SER A 11 6.98 16.43 -2.77
C SER A 11 7.56 16.17 -4.17
N GLU A 12 8.10 14.98 -4.41
CA GLU A 12 8.51 14.56 -5.76
C GLU A 12 7.33 14.52 -6.74
N LEU A 13 6.10 14.53 -6.23
CA LEU A 13 4.88 14.51 -7.05
C LEU A 13 4.38 15.91 -7.42
N ASP A 14 5.01 16.98 -6.92
CA ASP A 14 4.47 18.35 -7.03
C ASP A 14 4.14 18.78 -8.47
N TRP A 15 4.93 18.35 -9.43
CA TRP A 15 4.74 18.73 -10.84
C TRP A 15 3.80 17.80 -11.60
N ILE A 16 3.45 16.64 -11.04
CA ILE A 16 2.69 15.62 -11.76
C ILE A 16 1.41 15.17 -11.03
N ILE A 17 1.16 15.65 -9.82
CA ILE A 17 0.06 15.15 -8.97
C ILE A 17 -1.31 15.20 -9.67
N ASN A 18 -1.54 16.19 -10.51
CA ASN A 18 -2.81 16.32 -11.22
C ASN A 18 -2.89 15.51 -12.51
N ASP A 19 -1.79 14.89 -12.92
CA ASP A 19 -1.71 14.11 -14.16
C ASP A 19 -1.66 12.60 -13.91
N ILE A 20 -1.69 12.17 -12.64
CA ILE A 20 -1.57 10.75 -12.27
C ILE A 20 -2.86 10.25 -11.61
N ASP A 21 -3.11 8.96 -11.78
CA ASP A 21 -4.29 8.28 -11.24
C ASP A 21 -3.96 7.42 -10.02
N MET A 22 -2.70 7.02 -9.87
CA MET A 22 -2.27 6.09 -8.83
C MET A 22 -0.85 6.39 -8.38
N VAL A 23 -0.62 6.25 -7.08
CA VAL A 23 0.71 6.22 -6.48
C VAL A 23 0.88 4.90 -5.74
N CYS A 24 1.93 4.16 -6.09
CA CYS A 24 2.34 2.99 -5.34
C CYS A 24 3.41 3.40 -4.32
N LEU A 25 3.09 3.25 -3.05
CA LEU A 25 4.06 3.45 -1.97
C LEU A 25 4.74 2.12 -1.68
N MET A 26 6.06 2.08 -1.87
CA MET A 26 6.85 0.94 -1.45
C MET A 26 6.98 0.97 0.07
N ALA A 27 6.56 -0.11 0.71
CA ALA A 27 6.57 -0.23 2.17
C ALA A 27 7.78 -1.01 2.70
N ILE A 28 8.64 -1.47 1.79
CA ILE A 28 9.95 -2.08 2.06
C ILE A 28 10.96 -1.46 1.11
N ASN A 29 12.25 -1.59 1.44
CA ASN A 29 13.30 -1.19 0.49
C ASN A 29 13.36 -2.19 -0.67
N PRO A 30 13.45 -1.70 -1.94
CA PRO A 30 13.49 -2.59 -3.10
C PRO A 30 14.64 -3.59 -3.03
N GLY A 31 14.38 -4.82 -3.49
CA GLY A 31 15.40 -5.86 -3.58
C GLY A 31 15.70 -6.60 -2.28
N ILE A 32 15.07 -6.26 -1.17
CA ILE A 32 15.25 -6.97 0.10
C ILE A 32 14.06 -7.92 0.32
N VAL A 33 14.29 -9.19 0.04
CA VAL A 33 13.26 -10.24 0.24
C VAL A 33 13.13 -10.56 1.73
N GLY A 34 11.90 -10.71 2.20
CA GLY A 34 11.62 -11.07 3.59
C GLY A 34 11.66 -9.91 4.57
N SER A 35 11.79 -8.68 4.09
CA SER A 35 11.70 -7.49 4.93
C SER A 35 10.29 -7.30 5.47
N THR A 36 10.20 -6.80 6.69
CA THR A 36 8.92 -6.38 7.28
C THR A 36 8.55 -4.98 6.80
N LEU A 37 7.25 -4.68 6.84
CA LEU A 37 6.74 -3.37 6.48
C LEU A 37 7.38 -2.29 7.36
N ILE A 38 7.86 -1.22 6.72
CA ILE A 38 8.46 -0.07 7.41
C ILE A 38 7.33 0.71 8.11
N PRO A 39 7.41 0.91 9.45
CA PRO A 39 6.31 1.52 10.21
C PRO A 39 5.91 2.93 9.74
N SER A 40 6.84 3.73 9.23
CA SER A 40 6.54 5.06 8.72
C SER A 40 5.63 5.07 7.49
N THR A 41 5.41 3.92 6.86
CA THR A 41 4.48 3.77 5.74
C THR A 41 3.07 4.21 6.11
N TYR A 42 2.60 3.87 7.29
CA TYR A 42 1.26 4.24 7.73
C TYR A 42 1.04 5.74 7.74
N GLU A 43 1.97 6.48 8.32
CA GLU A 43 1.91 7.94 8.35
C GLU A 43 2.01 8.52 6.95
N LYS A 44 2.88 7.95 6.11
CA LYS A 44 3.05 8.39 4.72
C LYS A 44 1.78 8.24 3.89
N ILE A 45 0.99 7.18 4.11
CA ILE A 45 -0.31 6.99 3.47
C ILE A 45 -1.24 8.16 3.79
N THR A 46 -1.34 8.51 5.07
CA THR A 46 -2.19 9.62 5.52
C THR A 46 -1.73 10.95 4.94
N CYS A 47 -0.42 11.19 4.95
CA CYS A 47 0.18 12.40 4.37
C CYS A 47 -0.08 12.48 2.86
N LEU A 48 0.04 11.39 2.14
CA LEU A 48 -0.21 11.36 0.70
C LEU A 48 -1.69 11.63 0.39
N LYS A 49 -2.58 11.05 1.17
CA LYS A 49 -4.01 11.29 1.00
C LYS A 49 -4.36 12.75 1.20
N GLN A 50 -3.83 13.36 2.24
CA GLN A 50 -4.04 14.79 2.50
C GLN A 50 -3.43 15.66 1.40
N TYR A 51 -2.23 15.32 0.95
CA TYR A 51 -1.55 16.00 -0.14
C TYR A 51 -2.37 15.95 -1.44
N ALA A 52 -2.94 14.80 -1.77
CA ALA A 52 -3.80 14.66 -2.95
C ALA A 52 -5.06 15.50 -2.83
N GLU A 53 -5.70 15.51 -1.68
CA GLU A 53 -6.88 16.34 -1.42
C GLU A 53 -6.56 17.84 -1.54
N ASP A 54 -5.43 18.27 -0.98
CA ASP A 54 -4.99 19.67 -1.04
C ASP A 54 -4.71 20.11 -2.48
N ASN A 55 -4.34 19.20 -3.36
CA ASN A 55 -4.10 19.45 -4.77
C ASN A 55 -5.30 19.10 -5.67
N LEU A 56 -6.46 18.86 -5.08
CA LEU A 56 -7.72 18.58 -5.78
C LEU A 56 -7.71 17.26 -6.58
N ASN A 57 -6.82 16.33 -6.28
CA ASN A 57 -6.81 14.98 -6.85
C ASN A 57 -7.42 13.99 -5.85
N THR A 58 -8.75 14.11 -5.63
CA THR A 58 -9.48 13.31 -4.65
C THR A 58 -9.72 11.87 -5.06
N ASP A 59 -9.52 11.56 -6.35
CA ASP A 59 -9.71 10.21 -6.90
C ASP A 59 -8.40 9.41 -6.96
N LEU A 60 -7.30 9.96 -6.46
CA LEU A 60 -6.00 9.29 -6.46
C LEU A 60 -6.09 7.95 -5.72
N ILE A 61 -5.64 6.89 -6.39
CA ILE A 61 -5.54 5.56 -5.81
C ILE A 61 -4.19 5.41 -5.13
N ILE A 62 -4.20 5.03 -3.87
CA ILE A 62 -3.00 4.77 -3.08
C ILE A 62 -2.82 3.26 -2.96
N GLU A 63 -1.78 2.73 -3.61
CA GLU A 63 -1.43 1.32 -3.59
C GLU A 63 -0.22 1.11 -2.69
N ILE A 64 -0.20 0.01 -1.95
CA ILE A 64 0.90 -0.36 -1.06
C ILE A 64 1.55 -1.64 -1.56
N ASP A 65 2.86 -1.62 -1.72
CA ASP A 65 3.65 -2.78 -2.12
C ASP A 65 4.76 -3.05 -1.10
N GLY A 66 4.77 -4.24 -0.57
CA GLY A 66 5.77 -4.71 0.38
C GLY A 66 5.21 -4.88 1.80
N GLY A 67 5.50 -6.00 2.40
CA GLY A 67 5.14 -6.28 3.79
C GLY A 67 3.64 -6.41 4.05
N VAL A 68 2.82 -6.60 3.03
CA VAL A 68 1.38 -6.83 3.18
C VAL A 68 1.15 -8.24 3.72
N THR A 69 0.56 -8.32 4.90
CA THR A 69 0.20 -9.56 5.58
C THR A 69 -1.25 -9.48 6.05
N PHE A 70 -1.79 -10.58 6.57
CA PHE A 70 -3.12 -10.57 7.18
C PHE A 70 -3.18 -9.64 8.41
N ASN A 71 -2.05 -9.37 9.06
CA ASN A 71 -1.97 -8.46 10.20
C ASN A 71 -1.82 -7.00 9.78
N THR A 72 -1.07 -6.71 8.73
CA THR A 72 -0.83 -5.32 8.29
C THR A 72 -1.93 -4.78 7.39
N ALA A 73 -2.61 -5.63 6.63
CA ALA A 73 -3.62 -5.21 5.66
C ALA A 73 -4.75 -4.36 6.27
N PRO A 74 -5.39 -4.77 7.40
CA PRO A 74 -6.45 -3.95 7.99
C PRO A 74 -5.97 -2.56 8.37
N LYS A 75 -4.78 -2.46 8.94
CA LYS A 75 -4.20 -1.20 9.37
C LYS A 75 -3.86 -0.30 8.17
N LEU A 76 -3.33 -0.88 7.09
CA LEU A 76 -3.05 -0.12 5.87
C LEU A 76 -4.32 0.51 5.30
N ILE A 77 -5.41 -0.24 5.25
CA ILE A 77 -6.71 0.26 4.79
C ILE A 77 -7.25 1.36 5.71
N ASP A 78 -7.13 1.18 7.03
CA ASP A 78 -7.58 2.18 8.00
C ASP A 78 -6.84 3.52 7.84
N TYR A 79 -5.56 3.49 7.47
CA TYR A 79 -4.78 4.70 7.22
C TYR A 79 -5.07 5.34 5.87
N GLY A 80 -5.77 4.66 4.97
CA GLY A 80 -6.24 5.23 3.71
C GLY A 80 -5.75 4.58 2.43
N ALA A 81 -5.13 3.39 2.51
CA ALA A 81 -4.76 2.65 1.31
C ALA A 81 -6.00 2.15 0.56
N ASP A 82 -5.96 2.22 -0.76
CA ASP A 82 -7.05 1.78 -1.64
C ASP A 82 -6.76 0.42 -2.29
N ALA A 83 -5.49 0.10 -2.46
CA ALA A 83 -5.06 -1.14 -3.12
C ALA A 83 -3.85 -1.73 -2.40
N LEU A 84 -3.78 -3.04 -2.34
CA LEU A 84 -2.69 -3.78 -1.68
C LEU A 84 -2.11 -4.79 -2.67
N VAL A 85 -0.79 -4.74 -2.85
CA VAL A 85 -0.08 -5.78 -3.61
C VAL A 85 0.14 -6.97 -2.69
N CYS A 86 -0.42 -8.10 -3.05
CA CYS A 86 -0.41 -9.31 -2.25
C CYS A 86 0.57 -10.33 -2.83
N GLY A 87 1.42 -10.86 -1.99
CA GLY A 87 2.46 -11.81 -2.39
C GLY A 87 2.67 -12.90 -1.35
N THR A 88 3.93 -13.17 -1.02
CA THR A 88 4.31 -14.27 -0.11
C THR A 88 3.81 -14.10 1.32
N GLY A 89 3.47 -12.88 1.74
CA GLY A 89 2.91 -12.62 3.07
C GLY A 89 1.43 -12.99 3.21
N THR A 90 0.74 -13.22 2.09
CA THR A 90 -0.71 -13.50 2.05
C THR A 90 -1.04 -14.65 1.12
N ILE A 91 -1.40 -14.34 -0.13
CA ILE A 91 -1.96 -15.33 -1.08
C ILE A 91 -0.95 -16.39 -1.53
N PHE A 92 0.33 -16.08 -1.53
CA PHE A 92 1.40 -17.02 -1.89
C PHE A 92 2.15 -17.56 -0.67
N ARG A 93 1.61 -17.33 0.52
CA ARG A 93 2.21 -17.87 1.74
C ARG A 93 2.15 -19.40 1.71
N PRO A 94 3.29 -20.11 1.94
CA PRO A 94 3.30 -21.56 1.97
C PRO A 94 2.46 -22.10 3.13
N ASN A 95 1.34 -22.72 2.81
CA ASN A 95 0.52 -23.49 3.74
C ASN A 95 -0.42 -24.38 2.92
N GLU A 96 -1.27 -25.17 3.59
CA GLU A 96 -2.17 -26.12 2.94
C GLU A 96 -3.41 -25.49 2.31
N ASP A 97 -3.60 -24.17 2.48
CA ASP A 97 -4.81 -23.51 2.01
C ASP A 97 -4.70 -23.08 0.54
N THR A 98 -5.83 -22.93 -0.12
CA THR A 98 -5.92 -22.51 -1.51
C THR A 98 -5.76 -20.99 -1.64
N ILE A 99 -5.33 -20.54 -2.82
CA ILE A 99 -5.26 -19.10 -3.14
C ILE A 99 -6.64 -18.46 -2.97
N SER A 100 -7.70 -19.13 -3.42
CA SER A 100 -9.08 -18.65 -3.31
C SER A 100 -9.48 -18.40 -1.86
N ASN A 101 -9.18 -19.34 -0.96
CA ASN A 101 -9.48 -19.19 0.47
C ASN A 101 -8.64 -18.09 1.12
N LYS A 102 -7.38 -17.94 0.72
CA LYS A 102 -6.51 -16.87 1.21
C LYS A 102 -7.02 -15.49 0.81
N ILE A 103 -7.53 -15.34 -0.42
CA ILE A 103 -8.16 -14.09 -0.87
C ILE A 103 -9.41 -13.79 -0.04
N LYS A 104 -10.25 -14.78 0.23
CA LYS A 104 -11.42 -14.61 1.09
C LYS A 104 -11.02 -14.18 2.49
N GLN A 105 -10.04 -14.84 3.08
CA GLN A 105 -9.51 -14.50 4.40
C GLN A 105 -8.98 -13.06 4.44
N LEU A 106 -8.25 -12.66 3.42
CA LEU A 106 -7.73 -11.30 3.31
C LEU A 106 -8.87 -10.28 3.23
N ARG A 107 -9.86 -10.52 2.39
CA ARG A 107 -11.03 -9.64 2.27
C ARG A 107 -11.81 -9.52 3.57
N GLU A 108 -11.94 -10.61 4.32
CA GLU A 108 -12.61 -10.58 5.61
C GLU A 108 -11.83 -9.79 6.65
N CYS A 109 -10.50 -9.90 6.68
CA CYS A 109 -9.70 -9.17 7.66
C CYS A 109 -9.63 -7.66 7.39
N ILE A 110 -9.88 -7.20 6.16
CA ILE A 110 -9.93 -5.77 5.83
C ILE A 110 -11.35 -5.20 5.82
N LYS A 111 -12.36 -6.00 6.05
CA LYS A 111 -13.75 -5.54 6.22
C LYS A 111 -13.86 -4.66 7.45
N ILE A 112 -14.50 -3.55 7.26
CA ILE A 112 -14.79 -2.59 8.32
C ILE A 112 -16.18 -2.89 8.90
#